data_f3614dc274907ab2e3307f25c2538e6e
#
_entry.id   f3614dc274907ab2e3307f25c2538e6e
#
_cell.length_a   1.000
_cell.length_b   1.000
_cell.length_c   1.000
_cell.angle_alpha   90.00
_cell.angle_beta   90.00
_cell.angle_gamma   90.00
#
_symmetry.space_group_name_H-M   'P 1'
#
loop_
_entity.id
_entity.type
_entity.pdbx_description
1 polymer ?
#
loop_
_entity_poly.entity_id
_entity_poly.type
_entity_poly.pdbx_seq_one_letter_code
_entity_poly.pdbx_strand_id
1 'polypeptide(L)'
;LCGLPCPEFIMYGSQRWGHVKNQFQHPFYMEQCRKILEPVLLQLQEYAQHVEKFHVLGIVSVEGSPNCGYHLTCEGEWKGEIGTDEKRIQDIQKSLKMTENPGVYMEVLEKELQKRNMEIPIVTMKEAVQLLNN
;
A
#
# COMPACT_ATOMS: atom_id res chain seq x y z
N LEU A 1 -0.66 14.80 -11.05
CA LEU A 1 -0.54 13.40 -10.61
C LEU A 1 0.92 13.06 -10.32
N CYS A 2 1.20 12.59 -9.10
CA CYS A 2 2.54 12.17 -8.67
C CYS A 2 2.51 10.70 -8.27
N GLY A 3 3.50 9.92 -8.72
CA GLY A 3 3.62 8.52 -8.33
C GLY A 3 4.22 8.39 -6.93
N LEU A 4 3.65 7.49 -6.12
CA LEU A 4 4.28 7.09 -4.86
C LEU A 4 5.39 6.05 -5.16
N PRO A 5 6.50 6.07 -4.43
CA PRO A 5 7.51 5.03 -4.56
C PRO A 5 6.93 3.66 -4.17
N CYS A 6 7.23 2.63 -4.95
CA CYS A 6 6.73 1.28 -4.72
C CYS A 6 7.64 0.53 -3.73
N PRO A 7 7.16 0.16 -2.54
CA PRO A 7 7.99 -0.52 -1.54
C PRO A 7 8.42 -1.91 -1.98
N GLU A 8 7.58 -2.63 -2.70
CA GLU A 8 7.94 -3.94 -3.22
C GLU A 8 9.08 -3.86 -4.25
N PHE A 9 8.98 -2.92 -5.18
CA PHE A 9 10.02 -2.72 -6.19
C PHE A 9 11.36 -2.30 -5.57
N ILE A 10 11.31 -1.37 -4.61
CA ILE A 10 12.52 -0.87 -3.95
C ILE A 10 13.22 -1.97 -3.15
N MET A 11 12.47 -2.80 -2.42
CA MET A 11 13.06 -3.81 -1.54
C MET A 11 13.36 -5.15 -2.23
N TYR A 12 12.60 -5.52 -3.25
CA TYR A 12 12.70 -6.84 -3.87
C TYR A 12 13.03 -6.81 -5.36
N GLY A 13 12.96 -5.65 -6.02
CA GLY A 13 13.27 -5.52 -7.43
C GLY A 13 12.17 -6.03 -8.36
N SER A 14 12.48 -6.05 -9.66
CA SER A 14 11.51 -6.40 -10.71
C SER A 14 11.27 -7.90 -10.86
N GLN A 15 12.21 -8.74 -10.45
CA GLN A 15 12.12 -10.20 -10.58
C GLN A 15 11.59 -10.87 -9.32
N ARG A 16 10.76 -10.18 -8.57
CA ARG A 16 10.16 -10.71 -7.35
C ARG A 16 9.00 -11.64 -7.64
N TRP A 17 8.75 -12.54 -6.71
CA TRP A 17 7.56 -13.39 -6.71
C TRP A 17 6.30 -12.58 -6.41
N GLY A 18 5.14 -13.13 -6.75
CA GLY A 18 3.87 -12.61 -6.27
C GLY A 18 3.80 -12.71 -4.74
N HIS A 19 3.29 -11.67 -4.10
CA HIS A 19 3.23 -11.59 -2.65
C HIS A 19 1.79 -11.45 -2.14
N VAL A 20 1.61 -11.82 -0.88
CA VAL A 20 0.38 -11.60 -0.13
C VAL A 20 0.66 -10.71 1.09
N LYS A 21 -0.38 -10.07 1.61
CA LYS A 21 -0.27 -9.12 2.73
C LYS A 21 0.47 -9.71 3.94
N ASN A 22 0.19 -10.97 4.25
CA ASN A 22 0.78 -11.66 5.40
C ASN A 22 2.31 -11.70 5.39
N GLN A 23 2.92 -11.69 4.20
CA GLN A 23 4.39 -11.67 4.06
C GLN A 23 5.02 -10.33 4.44
N PHE A 24 4.24 -9.26 4.44
CA PHE A 24 4.70 -7.90 4.70
C PHE A 24 4.37 -7.39 6.11
N GLN A 25 3.59 -8.15 6.88
CA GLN A 25 3.14 -7.74 8.21
C GLN A 25 4.22 -8.04 9.27
N HIS A 26 5.40 -7.45 9.10
CA HIS A 26 6.46 -7.56 10.09
C HIS A 26 7.15 -6.22 10.31
N PRO A 27 7.74 -6.01 11.51
CA PRO A 27 8.24 -4.69 11.93
C PRO A 27 9.26 -4.08 10.98
N PHE A 28 10.19 -4.86 10.46
CA PHE A 28 11.23 -4.36 9.55
C PHE A 28 10.61 -3.80 8.26
N TYR A 29 9.70 -4.55 7.63
CA TYR A 29 9.05 -4.10 6.39
C TYR A 29 8.25 -2.82 6.62
N MET A 30 7.46 -2.77 7.69
CA MET A 30 6.64 -1.58 8.01
C MET A 30 7.50 -0.35 8.28
N GLU A 31 8.63 -0.51 8.96
CA GLU A 31 9.58 0.58 9.19
C GLU A 31 10.23 1.06 7.88
N GLN A 32 10.58 0.15 6.97
CA GLN A 32 11.09 0.52 5.65
C GLN A 32 10.03 1.28 4.83
N CYS A 33 8.77 0.87 4.90
CA CYS A 33 7.66 1.61 4.27
C CYS A 33 7.58 3.04 4.82
N ARG A 34 7.68 3.21 6.13
CA ARG A 34 7.68 4.53 6.77
C ARG A 34 8.83 5.41 6.24
N LYS A 35 10.04 4.84 6.16
CA LYS A 35 11.22 5.56 5.64
C LYS A 35 11.07 5.94 4.17
N ILE A 36 10.54 5.05 3.36
CA ILE A 36 10.27 5.30 1.93
C ILE A 36 9.26 6.43 1.76
N LEU A 37 8.26 6.50 2.64
CA LEU A 37 7.22 7.52 2.61
C LEU A 37 7.67 8.89 3.14
N GLU A 38 8.74 8.96 3.92
CA GLU A 38 9.15 10.20 4.59
C GLU A 38 9.28 11.40 3.65
N PRO A 39 9.96 11.33 2.51
CA PRO A 39 10.04 12.46 1.58
C PRO A 39 8.68 12.88 1.03
N VAL A 40 7.79 11.94 0.77
CA VAL A 40 6.43 12.21 0.30
C VAL A 40 5.62 12.92 1.38
N LEU A 41 5.72 12.44 2.62
CA LEU A 41 5.00 13.02 3.75
C LEU A 41 5.44 14.46 4.03
N LEU A 42 6.74 14.75 3.93
CA LEU A 42 7.28 16.11 4.07
C LEU A 42 6.75 17.02 2.95
N GLN A 43 6.67 16.52 1.72
CA GLN A 43 6.10 17.27 0.61
C GLN A 43 4.60 17.55 0.82
N LEU A 44 3.85 16.57 1.30
CA LEU A 44 2.43 16.74 1.62
C LEU A 44 2.22 17.77 2.75
N GLN A 45 3.11 17.79 3.74
CA GLN A 45 3.07 18.79 4.81
C GLN A 45 3.30 20.21 4.26
N GLU A 46 4.22 20.36 3.33
CA GLU A 46 4.47 21.65 2.66
C GLU A 46 3.21 22.10 1.90
N TYR A 47 2.57 21.21 1.16
CA TYR A 47 1.31 21.53 0.48
C TYR A 47 0.19 21.91 1.46
N ALA A 48 0.10 21.21 2.58
CA ALA A 48 -0.92 21.48 3.59
C ALA A 48 -0.74 22.85 4.28
N GLN A 49 0.49 23.36 4.34
CA GLN A 49 0.79 24.68 4.89
C GLN A 49 0.51 25.82 3.90
N HIS A 50 0.32 25.51 2.63
CA HIS A 50 0.11 26.50 1.57
C HIS A 50 -1.14 26.18 0.76
N VAL A 51 -2.26 26.10 1.46
CA VAL A 51 -3.58 25.78 0.88
C VAL A 51 -4.06 26.79 -0.15
N GLU A 52 -3.51 28.00 -0.14
CA GLU A 52 -3.79 29.03 -1.15
C GLU A 52 -3.19 28.72 -2.53
N LYS A 53 -2.19 27.83 -2.57
CA LYS A 53 -1.52 27.42 -3.81
C LYS A 53 -1.76 25.97 -4.19
N PHE A 54 -1.94 25.10 -3.20
CA PHE A 54 -1.97 23.66 -3.40
C PHE A 54 -3.22 23.06 -2.78
N HIS A 55 -3.86 22.19 -3.52
CA HIS A 55 -4.98 21.41 -3.02
C HIS A 55 -4.73 19.93 -3.36
N VAL A 56 -4.43 19.15 -2.33
CA VAL A 56 -4.26 17.70 -2.45
C VAL A 56 -5.64 17.05 -2.42
N LEU A 57 -6.09 16.56 -3.56
CA LEU A 57 -7.43 15.98 -3.71
C LEU A 57 -7.58 14.62 -3.05
N GLY A 58 -6.52 13.83 -3.05
CA GLY A 58 -6.55 12.48 -2.47
C GLY A 58 -5.33 11.66 -2.85
N ILE A 59 -5.27 10.48 -2.28
CA ILE A 59 -4.26 9.46 -2.58
C ILE A 59 -4.99 8.30 -3.23
N VAL A 60 -4.52 7.88 -4.41
CA VAL A 60 -5.16 6.81 -5.18
C VAL A 60 -4.57 5.45 -4.79
N SER A 61 -5.43 4.54 -4.37
CA SER A 61 -5.06 3.16 -4.05
C SER A 61 -5.04 2.27 -5.31
N VAL A 62 -4.35 1.14 -5.19
CA VAL A 62 -4.36 0.07 -6.20
C VAL A 62 -5.03 -1.14 -5.58
N GLU A 63 -6.33 -1.25 -5.79
CA GLU A 63 -7.15 -2.28 -5.15
C GLU A 63 -6.68 -3.69 -5.49
N GLY A 64 -6.68 -4.57 -4.49
CA GLY A 64 -6.18 -5.94 -4.59
C GLY A 64 -4.69 -6.10 -4.30
N SER A 65 -3.92 -5.01 -4.29
CA SER A 65 -2.49 -5.06 -3.96
C SER A 65 -2.29 -5.33 -2.46
N PRO A 66 -1.34 -6.21 -2.09
CA PRO A 66 -1.03 -6.47 -0.68
C PRO A 66 -0.41 -5.28 0.05
N ASN A 67 0.06 -4.28 -0.69
CA ASN A 67 0.62 -3.04 -0.16
C ASN A 67 -0.25 -1.82 -0.42
N CYS A 68 -0.72 -1.65 -1.66
CA CYS A 68 -1.34 -0.42 -2.13
C CYS A 68 -2.87 -0.50 -2.23
N GLY A 69 -3.50 -1.62 -1.86
CA GLY A 69 -4.94 -1.72 -1.71
C GLY A 69 -5.42 -0.93 -0.50
N TYR A 70 -6.64 -0.44 -0.53
CA TYR A 70 -7.24 0.26 0.59
C TYR A 70 -8.52 -0.42 1.08
N HIS A 71 -9.42 -0.75 0.18
CA HIS A 71 -10.63 -1.51 0.49
C HIS A 71 -10.46 -3.01 0.29
N LEU A 72 -9.58 -3.41 -0.64
CA LEU A 72 -9.30 -4.80 -0.93
C LEU A 72 -7.80 -5.05 -0.96
N THR A 73 -7.38 -6.15 -0.35
CA THR A 73 -6.00 -6.64 -0.41
C THR A 73 -5.98 -8.15 -0.60
N CYS A 74 -4.86 -8.66 -1.08
CA CYS A 74 -4.66 -10.10 -1.25
C CYS A 74 -3.99 -10.69 -0.02
N GLU A 75 -4.63 -11.67 0.60
CA GLU A 75 -4.09 -12.44 1.74
C GLU A 75 -3.96 -13.91 1.38
N GLY A 76 -3.09 -14.61 2.11
CA GLY A 76 -2.89 -16.03 1.92
C GLY A 76 -1.99 -16.62 2.99
N GLU A 77 -2.00 -17.94 3.11
CA GLU A 77 -1.20 -18.66 4.09
C GLU A 77 0.17 -19.06 3.51
N TRP A 78 0.97 -18.07 3.18
CA TRP A 78 2.32 -18.26 2.67
C TRP A 78 3.29 -18.36 3.84
N LYS A 79 3.57 -19.57 4.30
CA LYS A 79 4.33 -19.82 5.52
C LYS A 79 5.69 -20.45 5.19
N GLY A 80 6.70 -19.59 5.08
CA GLY A 80 8.08 -20.03 4.87
C GLY A 80 8.35 -20.64 3.51
N GLU A 81 9.34 -21.53 3.44
CA GLU A 81 9.78 -22.15 2.19
C GLU A 81 8.74 -23.08 1.58
N ILE A 82 8.59 -22.97 0.27
CA ILE A 82 7.68 -23.83 -0.48
C ILE A 82 8.24 -25.25 -0.61
N GLY A 83 9.56 -25.37 -0.82
CA GLY A 83 10.21 -26.66 -1.06
C GLY A 83 9.77 -27.31 -2.35
N THR A 84 9.80 -28.65 -2.40
CA THR A 84 9.38 -29.46 -3.55
C THR A 84 8.05 -30.17 -3.35
N ASP A 85 7.33 -29.87 -2.26
CA ASP A 85 6.04 -30.49 -1.93
C ASP A 85 4.92 -29.85 -2.73
N GLU A 86 4.43 -30.55 -3.76
CA GLU A 86 3.35 -30.10 -4.61
C GLU A 86 2.04 -29.86 -3.84
N LYS A 87 1.76 -30.66 -2.83
CA LYS A 87 0.56 -30.48 -2.02
C LYS A 87 0.61 -29.15 -1.28
N ARG A 88 1.77 -28.77 -0.76
CA ARG A 88 1.96 -27.48 -0.09
C ARG A 88 1.73 -26.30 -1.04
N ILE A 89 2.22 -26.41 -2.27
CA ILE A 89 1.98 -25.39 -3.31
C ILE A 89 0.49 -25.25 -3.57
N GLN A 90 -0.23 -26.36 -3.73
CA GLN A 90 -1.68 -26.35 -3.92
C GLN A 90 -2.43 -25.75 -2.74
N ASP A 91 -2.03 -26.08 -1.52
CA ASP A 91 -2.64 -25.55 -0.29
C ASP A 91 -2.44 -24.03 -0.19
N ILE A 92 -1.23 -23.53 -0.53
CA ILE A 92 -0.94 -22.10 -0.59
C ILE A 92 -1.86 -21.42 -1.61
N GLN A 93 -1.96 -21.96 -2.83
CA GLN A 93 -2.81 -21.40 -3.88
C GLN A 93 -4.28 -21.35 -3.45
N LYS A 94 -4.78 -22.38 -2.79
CA LYS A 94 -6.16 -22.43 -2.26
C LYS A 94 -6.41 -21.43 -1.13
N SER A 95 -5.35 -21.04 -0.42
CA SER A 95 -5.46 -20.06 0.67
C SER A 95 -5.57 -18.62 0.21
N LEU A 96 -5.24 -18.34 -1.07
CA LEU A 96 -5.29 -16.99 -1.62
C LEU A 96 -6.72 -16.46 -1.66
N LYS A 97 -6.92 -15.27 -1.12
CA LYS A 97 -8.22 -14.61 -1.09
C LYS A 97 -8.08 -13.10 -1.08
N MET A 98 -9.08 -12.42 -1.62
CA MET A 98 -9.24 -10.98 -1.45
C MET A 98 -9.98 -10.71 -0.15
N THR A 99 -9.48 -9.78 0.64
CA THR A 99 -10.08 -9.39 1.93
C THR A 99 -10.35 -7.89 1.95
N GLU A 100 -11.40 -7.50 2.65
CA GLU A 100 -11.83 -6.11 2.76
C GLU A 100 -11.03 -5.37 3.84
N ASN A 101 -9.76 -5.13 3.56
CA ASN A 101 -8.89 -4.35 4.45
C ASN A 101 -7.76 -3.71 3.63
N PRO A 102 -7.07 -2.70 4.19
CA PRO A 102 -5.97 -2.04 3.47
C PRO A 102 -4.72 -2.91 3.40
N GLY A 103 -3.91 -2.66 2.36
CA GLY A 103 -2.56 -3.22 2.25
C GLY A 103 -1.61 -2.59 3.27
N VAL A 104 -0.44 -3.22 3.45
CA VAL A 104 0.52 -2.81 4.50
C VAL A 104 1.03 -1.39 4.28
N TYR A 105 1.36 -1.03 3.05
CA TYR A 105 1.86 0.31 2.73
C TYR A 105 0.81 1.38 3.01
N MET A 106 -0.44 1.13 2.68
CA MET A 106 -1.55 2.05 2.95
C MET A 106 -1.85 2.17 4.44
N GLU A 107 -1.72 1.10 5.21
CA GLU A 107 -1.83 1.16 6.67
C GLU A 107 -0.76 2.07 7.27
N VAL A 108 0.48 1.93 6.83
CA VAL A 108 1.59 2.78 7.29
C VAL A 108 1.34 4.23 6.90
N LEU A 109 0.96 4.48 5.64
CA LEU A 109 0.65 5.82 5.14
C LEU A 109 -0.45 6.49 5.97
N GLU A 110 -1.55 5.79 6.20
CA GLU A 110 -2.69 6.32 6.96
C GLU A 110 -2.28 6.71 8.39
N LYS A 111 -1.51 5.85 9.06
CA LYS A 111 -0.99 6.15 10.40
C LYS A 111 -0.10 7.38 10.40
N GLU A 112 0.77 7.53 9.43
CA GLU A 112 1.67 8.68 9.33
C GLU A 112 0.91 9.97 9.02
N LEU A 113 -0.12 9.91 8.19
CA LEU A 113 -1.02 11.05 7.95
C LEU A 113 -1.73 11.48 9.24
N GLN A 114 -2.25 10.53 10.00
CA GLN A 114 -2.91 10.79 11.28
C GLN A 114 -1.96 11.43 12.30
N LYS A 115 -0.74 10.91 12.44
CA LYS A 115 0.28 11.45 13.32
C LYS A 115 0.65 12.91 13.00
N ARG A 116 0.53 13.29 11.73
CA ARG A 116 0.87 14.63 11.23
C ARG A 116 -0.36 15.53 11.10
N ASN A 117 -1.51 15.09 11.57
CA ASN A 117 -2.79 15.81 11.49
C ASN A 117 -3.16 16.21 10.04
N MET A 118 -2.86 15.36 9.08
CA MET A 118 -3.23 15.57 7.69
C MET A 118 -4.45 14.71 7.32
N GLU A 119 -5.52 15.37 6.90
CA GLU A 119 -6.75 14.72 6.47
C GLU A 119 -6.79 14.66 4.93
N ILE A 120 -6.15 13.64 4.37
CA ILE A 120 -6.13 13.41 2.92
C ILE A 120 -6.88 12.11 2.65
N PRO A 121 -7.95 12.13 1.84
CA PRO A 121 -8.70 10.91 1.55
C PRO A 121 -7.89 9.93 0.72
N ILE A 122 -8.00 8.65 1.05
CA ILE A 122 -7.48 7.56 0.22
C ILE A 122 -8.66 7.03 -0.60
N VAL A 123 -8.53 7.08 -1.90
CA VAL A 123 -9.63 6.80 -2.84
C VAL A 123 -9.22 5.72 -3.85
N THR A 124 -10.20 5.01 -4.38
CA THR A 124 -9.98 4.09 -5.50
C THR A 124 -9.79 4.87 -6.80
N MET A 125 -9.31 4.20 -7.84
CA MET A 125 -9.19 4.81 -9.17
C MET A 125 -10.54 5.35 -9.69
N LYS A 126 -11.62 4.61 -9.44
CA LYS A 126 -12.97 5.03 -9.84
C LYS A 126 -13.40 6.31 -9.13
N GLU A 127 -13.18 6.38 -7.82
CA GLU A 127 -13.48 7.56 -7.02
C GLU A 127 -12.62 8.76 -7.43
N ALA A 128 -11.33 8.51 -7.75
CA ALA A 128 -10.41 9.54 -8.22
C ALA A 128 -10.92 10.19 -9.53
N VAL A 129 -11.38 9.39 -10.48
CA VAL A 129 -11.96 9.87 -11.72
C VAL A 129 -13.18 10.75 -11.45
N GLN A 130 -14.03 10.36 -10.50
CA GLN A 130 -15.19 11.17 -10.11
C GLN A 130 -14.77 12.51 -9.49
N LEU A 131 -13.72 12.53 -8.66
CA LEU A 131 -13.19 13.76 -8.07
C LEU A 131 -12.66 14.73 -9.14
N LEU A 132 -12.00 14.21 -10.17
CA LEU A 132 -11.46 15.03 -11.27
C LEU A 132 -12.54 15.58 -12.19
N ASN A 133 -13.71 14.96 -12.26
CA ASN A 133 -14.82 15.38 -13.11
C ASN A 133 -15.79 16.35 -12.40
N ASN A 134 -15.58 16.58 -11.13
CA ASN A 134 -16.34 17.57 -10.35
C ASN A 134 -15.54 18.88 -10.27
#